data_d97452e0ed24723e5165455183e0bf2c
#
_entry.id   d97452e0ed24723e5165455183e0bf2c
#
_cell.length_a   1.000
_cell.length_b   1.000
_cell.length_c   1.000
_cell.angle_alpha   90.00
_cell.angle_beta   90.00
_cell.angle_gamma   90.00
#
_symmetry.space_group_name_H-M   'P 1'
#
loop_
_entity.id
_entity.type
_entity.pdbx_description
1 polymer ?
#
loop_
_entity_poly.entity_id
_entity_poly.type
_entity_poly.pdbx_seq_one_letter_code
_entity_poly.pdbx_strand_id
1 'polypeptide(L)'
;MDSHLYAIVEELPPAWRPPSAPSGPSVALTRVAGLTAVTSPVERTPAASAPALARHDTIVASLLHVGAVLPFRFGLVVATADLPGWIAAHAPSLRASLGQVRGCVEMDVRLLRLHCAHAVGLACPACAGGTPDADGLRAVGDRLIEQAGVARWRYRSAAGAQGNAAASVAFLVPRREVAAFLSRIAPVASRAQGIAVVPTGPWPPYSFAPPVDRLPLAPAAGLGGVRTAGGGAPAPRPRAADG
;
A
#
# COMPACT_ATOMS: atom_id res chain seq x y z
N MET A 1 7.63 -13.41 22.75
CA MET A 1 8.36 -13.00 21.55
C MET A 1 7.35 -12.82 20.43
N ASP A 2 7.43 -11.73 19.71
CA ASP A 2 6.48 -11.36 18.66
C ASP A 2 7.16 -11.46 17.28
N SER A 3 6.35 -11.53 16.23
CA SER A 3 6.78 -11.59 14.83
C SER A 3 6.23 -10.38 14.08
N HIS A 4 7.13 -9.56 13.50
CA HIS A 4 6.75 -8.56 12.52
C HIS A 4 6.45 -9.25 11.19
N LEU A 5 5.24 -9.08 10.69
CA LEU A 5 4.75 -9.75 9.49
C LEU A 5 4.92 -8.85 8.26
N TYR A 6 5.65 -9.33 7.25
CA TYR A 6 5.90 -8.63 5.99
C TYR A 6 4.84 -8.98 4.94
N ALA A 7 4.65 -10.28 4.71
CA ALA A 7 3.75 -10.77 3.68
C ALA A 7 3.31 -12.22 3.95
N ILE A 8 2.23 -12.61 3.29
CA ILE A 8 1.87 -14.02 3.09
C ILE A 8 1.93 -14.33 1.60
N VAL A 9 2.51 -15.47 1.28
CA VAL A 9 2.59 -16.05 -0.07
C VAL A 9 2.11 -17.50 -0.05
N GLU A 10 1.75 -18.06 -1.20
CA GLU A 10 1.44 -19.49 -1.29
C GLU A 10 2.72 -20.29 -1.24
N GLU A 11 3.63 -20.02 -2.15
CA GLU A 11 4.87 -20.77 -2.30
C GLU A 11 6.03 -19.80 -2.58
N LEU A 12 7.17 -20.06 -1.97
CA LEU A 12 8.42 -19.38 -2.29
C LEU A 12 9.26 -20.27 -3.19
N PRO A 13 9.80 -19.73 -4.30
CA PRO A 13 10.76 -20.48 -5.11
C PRO A 13 11.91 -20.99 -4.24
N PRO A 14 12.42 -22.21 -4.44
CA PRO A 14 13.53 -22.75 -3.65
C PRO A 14 14.78 -21.87 -3.67
N ALA A 15 14.96 -21.12 -4.75
CA ALA A 15 16.07 -20.18 -4.92
C ALA A 15 15.86 -18.82 -4.21
N TRP A 16 14.62 -18.52 -3.74
CA TRP A 16 14.39 -17.24 -3.06
C TRP A 16 15.19 -17.16 -1.76
N ARG A 17 15.85 -16.06 -1.57
CA ARG A 17 16.55 -15.72 -0.33
C ARG A 17 16.11 -14.33 0.10
N PRO A 18 15.94 -14.11 1.41
CA PRO A 18 15.66 -12.77 1.91
C PRO A 18 16.81 -11.83 1.53
N PRO A 19 16.52 -10.59 1.18
CA PRO A 19 17.55 -9.60 0.91
C PRO A 19 18.48 -9.47 2.12
N SER A 20 19.78 -9.48 1.86
CA SER A 20 20.78 -9.20 2.89
C SER A 20 20.64 -7.75 3.34
N ALA A 21 20.35 -7.54 4.59
CA ALA A 21 20.37 -6.19 5.19
C ALA A 21 21.46 -6.13 6.24
N PRO A 22 22.30 -5.09 6.23
CA PRO A 22 23.44 -4.95 7.16
C PRO A 22 23.02 -4.90 8.62
N SER A 23 21.77 -4.52 8.89
CA SER A 23 21.23 -4.39 10.25
C SER A 23 19.77 -4.82 10.31
N GLY A 24 19.40 -5.48 11.38
CA GLY A 24 18.04 -5.89 11.69
C GLY A 24 17.87 -7.41 11.86
N PRO A 25 16.74 -7.84 12.43
CA PRO A 25 16.50 -9.25 12.75
C PRO A 25 16.42 -10.11 11.49
N SER A 26 16.84 -11.37 11.59
CA SER A 26 16.77 -12.33 10.48
C SER A 26 15.33 -12.51 9.98
N VAL A 27 15.16 -12.76 8.68
CA VAL A 27 13.87 -13.13 8.11
C VAL A 27 13.60 -14.60 8.41
N ALA A 28 12.42 -14.88 8.94
CA ALA A 28 11.93 -16.22 9.23
C ALA A 28 10.73 -16.58 8.34
N LEU A 29 10.54 -17.85 8.07
CA LEU A 29 9.45 -18.38 7.26
C LEU A 29 8.62 -19.35 8.08
N THR A 30 7.33 -19.08 8.24
CA THR A 30 6.38 -19.97 8.90
C THR A 30 5.44 -20.54 7.86
N ARG A 31 5.49 -21.87 7.68
CA ARG A 31 4.64 -22.59 6.71
C ARG A 31 3.49 -23.28 7.41
N VAL A 32 2.27 -22.92 7.04
CA VAL A 32 1.04 -23.48 7.62
C VAL A 32 -0.03 -23.57 6.54
N ALA A 33 -0.72 -24.69 6.46
CA ALA A 33 -1.86 -24.89 5.56
C ALA A 33 -1.56 -24.50 4.10
N GLY A 34 -0.34 -24.79 3.58
CA GLY A 34 0.06 -24.44 2.21
C GLY A 34 0.28 -22.93 1.97
N LEU A 35 0.39 -22.15 3.04
CA LEU A 35 0.75 -20.74 3.01
C LEU A 35 2.07 -20.53 3.72
N THR A 36 2.81 -19.52 3.30
CA THR A 36 4.08 -19.12 3.92
C THR A 36 4.00 -17.67 4.39
N ALA A 37 4.13 -17.45 5.69
CA ALA A 37 4.31 -16.12 6.25
C ALA A 37 5.80 -15.76 6.27
N VAL A 38 6.11 -14.56 5.78
CA VAL A 38 7.44 -13.96 5.81
C VAL A 38 7.49 -12.99 6.97
N THR A 39 8.33 -13.25 7.96
CA THR A 39 8.37 -12.52 9.24
C THR A 39 9.79 -12.19 9.68
N SER A 40 9.92 -11.40 10.73
CA SER A 40 11.14 -11.28 11.54
C SER A 40 10.78 -11.25 13.01
N PRO A 41 11.58 -11.88 13.88
CA PRO A 41 11.38 -11.82 15.32
C PRO A 41 11.58 -10.39 15.83
N VAL A 42 10.69 -9.96 16.73
CA VAL A 42 10.77 -8.65 17.37
C VAL A 42 10.40 -8.77 18.84
N GLU A 43 11.01 -7.94 19.70
CA GLU A 43 10.66 -7.88 21.12
C GLU A 43 9.49 -6.94 21.37
N ARG A 44 9.35 -5.94 20.52
CA ARG A 44 8.29 -4.93 20.54
C ARG A 44 7.96 -4.48 19.13
N THR A 45 6.82 -3.83 18.95
CA THR A 45 6.47 -3.22 17.67
C THR A 45 7.57 -2.26 17.21
N PRO A 46 8.15 -2.46 16.01
CA PRO A 46 9.25 -1.63 15.53
C PRO A 46 8.80 -0.19 15.31
N ALA A 47 9.63 0.77 15.73
CA ALA A 47 9.40 2.17 15.45
C ALA A 47 9.55 2.45 13.95
N ALA A 48 8.70 3.34 13.42
CA ALA A 48 8.71 3.75 12.02
C ALA A 48 9.88 4.71 11.76
N SER A 49 11.09 4.16 11.64
CA SER A 49 12.28 4.89 11.20
C SER A 49 12.55 4.66 9.71
N ALA A 50 13.24 5.59 9.04
CA ALA A 50 13.56 5.45 7.63
C ALA A 50 14.28 4.13 7.29
N PRO A 51 15.29 3.67 8.07
CA PRO A 51 15.92 2.38 7.83
C PRO A 51 14.98 1.19 8.01
N ALA A 52 14.09 1.22 9.02
CA ALA A 52 13.14 0.14 9.26
C ALA A 52 12.08 0.04 8.16
N LEU A 53 11.58 1.17 7.69
CA LEU A 53 10.66 1.25 6.55
C LEU A 53 11.33 0.75 5.26
N ALA A 54 12.54 1.24 4.94
CA ALA A 54 13.29 0.81 3.76
C ALA A 54 13.56 -0.70 3.77
N ARG A 55 13.91 -1.26 4.93
CA ARG A 55 14.08 -2.70 5.09
C ARG A 55 12.79 -3.46 4.81
N HIS A 56 11.68 -3.02 5.40
CA HIS A 56 10.37 -3.63 5.17
C HIS A 56 10.04 -3.65 3.68
N ASP A 57 10.15 -2.49 3.02
CA ASP A 57 9.87 -2.35 1.59
C ASP A 57 10.79 -3.23 0.74
N THR A 58 12.07 -3.33 1.07
CA THR A 58 13.03 -4.18 0.37
C THR A 58 12.65 -5.66 0.47
N ILE A 59 12.25 -6.13 1.66
CA ILE A 59 11.82 -7.52 1.86
C ILE A 59 10.54 -7.79 1.05
N VAL A 60 9.53 -6.93 1.16
CA VAL A 60 8.26 -7.13 0.44
C VAL A 60 8.45 -7.00 -1.08
N ALA A 61 9.27 -6.06 -1.55
CA ALA A 61 9.58 -5.90 -2.97
C ALA A 61 10.30 -7.13 -3.55
N SER A 62 11.14 -7.81 -2.78
CA SER A 62 11.79 -9.05 -3.22
C SER A 62 10.81 -10.18 -3.52
N LEU A 63 9.59 -10.09 -3.01
CA LEU A 63 8.51 -11.06 -3.25
C LEU A 63 7.69 -10.74 -4.51
N LEU A 64 7.93 -9.62 -5.18
CA LEU A 64 7.18 -9.25 -6.40
C LEU A 64 7.28 -10.30 -7.50
N HIS A 65 8.37 -11.07 -7.54
CA HIS A 65 8.58 -12.13 -8.54
C HIS A 65 7.94 -13.47 -8.15
N VAL A 66 7.39 -13.57 -6.94
CA VAL A 66 6.59 -14.71 -6.49
C VAL A 66 5.18 -14.59 -7.11
N GLY A 67 4.55 -15.71 -7.42
CA GLY A 67 3.29 -15.75 -8.18
C GLY A 67 2.16 -14.89 -7.61
N ALA A 68 1.95 -14.96 -6.28
CA ALA A 68 1.00 -14.13 -5.56
C ALA A 68 1.60 -13.73 -4.21
N VAL A 69 1.41 -12.46 -3.83
CA VAL A 69 1.86 -11.92 -2.55
C VAL A 69 0.76 -11.04 -1.93
N LEU A 70 0.48 -11.27 -0.66
CA LEU A 70 -0.32 -10.37 0.19
C LEU A 70 0.64 -9.61 1.10
N PRO A 71 0.99 -8.36 0.76
CA PRO A 71 1.84 -7.54 1.60
C PRO A 71 1.05 -6.99 2.79
N PHE A 72 1.73 -6.82 3.92
CA PHE A 72 1.19 -6.13 5.08
C PHE A 72 1.90 -4.80 5.29
N ARG A 73 1.21 -3.87 5.92
CA ARG A 73 1.79 -2.57 6.26
C ARG A 73 2.85 -2.74 7.34
N PHE A 74 3.84 -1.87 7.31
CA PHE A 74 4.85 -1.79 8.36
C PHE A 74 4.21 -1.68 9.75
N GLY A 75 4.79 -2.40 10.71
CA GLY A 75 4.34 -2.37 12.11
C GLY A 75 3.24 -3.39 12.45
N LEU A 76 2.84 -4.26 11.52
CA LEU A 76 1.97 -5.38 11.85
C LEU A 76 2.77 -6.44 12.62
N VAL A 77 2.37 -6.68 13.86
CA VAL A 77 3.02 -7.62 14.78
C VAL A 77 2.01 -8.63 15.32
N VAL A 78 2.41 -9.89 15.31
CA VAL A 78 1.61 -11.02 15.82
C VAL A 78 2.48 -11.79 16.82
N ALA A 79 1.89 -12.28 17.92
CA ALA A 79 2.62 -13.17 18.82
C ALA A 79 3.08 -14.41 18.05
N THR A 80 4.37 -14.75 18.15
CA THR A 80 4.97 -15.83 17.36
C THR A 80 4.27 -17.17 17.59
N ALA A 81 3.82 -17.43 18.82
CA ALA A 81 3.10 -18.65 19.17
C ALA A 81 1.71 -18.74 18.49
N ASP A 82 1.07 -17.60 18.25
CA ASP A 82 -0.29 -17.53 17.71
C ASP A 82 -0.32 -17.53 16.18
N LEU A 83 0.79 -17.18 15.53
CA LEU A 83 0.87 -17.03 14.09
C LEU A 83 0.43 -18.28 13.30
N PRO A 84 0.85 -19.52 13.67
CA PRO A 84 0.40 -20.71 12.97
C PRO A 84 -1.12 -20.91 13.05
N GLY A 85 -1.68 -20.77 14.25
CA GLY A 85 -3.12 -20.88 14.49
C GLY A 85 -3.92 -19.83 13.72
N TRP A 86 -3.42 -18.58 13.73
CA TRP A 86 -4.04 -17.49 12.99
C TRP A 86 -4.03 -17.74 11.47
N ILE A 87 -2.90 -18.20 10.90
CA ILE A 87 -2.82 -18.55 9.47
C ILE A 87 -3.80 -19.68 9.14
N ALA A 88 -3.84 -20.73 9.95
CA ALA A 88 -4.72 -21.89 9.73
C ALA A 88 -6.20 -21.47 9.73
N ALA A 89 -6.60 -20.65 10.70
CA ALA A 89 -7.98 -20.16 10.82
C ALA A 89 -8.41 -19.28 9.63
N HIS A 90 -7.47 -18.49 9.07
CA HIS A 90 -7.76 -17.56 7.97
C HIS A 90 -7.35 -18.10 6.59
N ALA A 91 -6.83 -19.32 6.48
CA ALA A 91 -6.31 -19.89 5.24
C ALA A 91 -7.29 -19.78 4.05
N PRO A 92 -8.60 -20.04 4.16
CA PRO A 92 -9.54 -19.88 3.06
C PRO A 92 -9.58 -18.44 2.53
N SER A 93 -9.72 -17.45 3.41
CA SER A 93 -9.77 -16.02 3.05
C SER A 93 -8.45 -15.51 2.48
N LEU A 94 -7.33 -15.96 3.04
CA LEU A 94 -5.99 -15.62 2.55
C LEU A 94 -5.76 -16.18 1.15
N ARG A 95 -6.14 -17.43 0.87
CA ARG A 95 -6.05 -18.02 -0.48
C ARG A 95 -6.95 -17.30 -1.48
N ALA A 96 -8.18 -16.98 -1.11
CA ALA A 96 -9.07 -16.21 -1.97
C ALA A 96 -8.46 -14.85 -2.33
N SER A 97 -7.84 -14.16 -1.35
CA SER A 97 -7.16 -12.88 -1.57
C SER A 97 -5.89 -13.03 -2.42
N LEU A 98 -5.08 -14.08 -2.19
CA LEU A 98 -3.92 -14.39 -3.04
C LEU A 98 -4.35 -14.66 -4.48
N GLY A 99 -5.43 -15.43 -4.69
CA GLY A 99 -6.00 -15.67 -6.01
C GLY A 99 -6.38 -14.38 -6.74
N GLN A 100 -6.87 -13.38 -6.01
CA GLN A 100 -7.25 -12.09 -6.57
C GLN A 100 -6.07 -11.22 -7.05
N VAL A 101 -4.89 -11.39 -6.46
CA VAL A 101 -3.70 -10.59 -6.80
C VAL A 101 -2.65 -11.38 -7.58
N ARG A 102 -2.94 -12.65 -7.90
CA ARG A 102 -2.00 -13.55 -8.58
C ARG A 102 -1.55 -12.97 -9.91
N GLY A 103 -0.23 -12.91 -10.10
CA GLY A 103 0.41 -12.41 -11.32
C GLY A 103 0.23 -10.92 -11.56
N CYS A 104 -0.33 -10.19 -10.59
CA CYS A 104 -0.55 -8.75 -10.67
C CYS A 104 0.46 -7.97 -9.80
N VAL A 105 0.57 -6.69 -10.11
CA VAL A 105 1.30 -5.68 -9.35
C VAL A 105 0.41 -4.46 -9.15
N GLU A 106 0.71 -3.66 -8.15
CA GLU A 106 0.05 -2.37 -7.97
C GLU A 106 0.82 -1.28 -8.72
N MET A 107 0.10 -0.53 -9.56
CA MET A 107 0.56 0.72 -10.13
C MET A 107 -0.21 1.86 -9.45
N ASP A 108 0.48 2.79 -8.80
CA ASP A 108 -0.14 3.95 -8.16
C ASP A 108 0.10 5.19 -9.03
N VAL A 109 -0.98 5.83 -9.48
CA VAL A 109 -0.92 7.05 -10.28
C VAL A 109 -1.29 8.22 -9.39
N ARG A 110 -0.29 9.04 -9.06
CA ARG A 110 -0.45 10.23 -8.22
C ARG A 110 -0.88 11.42 -9.05
N LEU A 111 -1.84 12.16 -8.55
CA LEU A 111 -2.32 13.42 -9.09
C LEU A 111 -1.77 14.55 -8.22
N LEU A 112 -0.82 15.30 -8.74
CA LEU A 112 -0.17 16.40 -8.04
C LEU A 112 -0.66 17.72 -8.61
N ARG A 113 -1.12 18.63 -7.75
CA ARG A 113 -1.41 20.01 -8.18
C ARG A 113 -0.10 20.70 -8.54
N LEU A 114 -0.07 21.29 -9.71
CA LEU A 114 1.04 22.14 -10.13
C LEU A 114 0.79 23.57 -9.63
N HIS A 115 1.75 24.10 -8.90
CA HIS A 115 1.75 25.48 -8.45
C HIS A 115 2.80 26.26 -9.26
N CYS A 116 2.42 27.43 -9.75
CA CYS A 116 3.37 28.32 -10.39
C CYS A 116 4.23 29.02 -9.32
N ALA A 117 5.53 29.10 -9.56
CA ALA A 117 6.49 29.74 -8.66
C ALA A 117 6.53 31.27 -8.75
N HIS A 118 5.59 31.92 -9.45
CA HIS A 118 5.57 33.35 -9.58
C HIS A 118 4.76 34.04 -8.46
N ALA A 119 5.04 35.34 -8.22
CA ALA A 119 4.35 36.12 -7.20
C ALA A 119 2.83 36.19 -7.46
N VAL A 120 2.05 36.16 -6.40
CA VAL A 120 0.59 36.29 -6.45
C VAL A 120 0.23 37.62 -7.14
N GLY A 121 -0.63 37.54 -8.17
CA GLY A 121 -1.11 38.71 -8.91
C GLY A 121 -0.50 38.91 -10.30
N LEU A 122 0.50 38.13 -10.71
CA LEU A 122 0.98 38.14 -12.09
C LEU A 122 0.06 37.31 -13.00
N ALA A 123 -0.31 37.89 -14.15
CA ALA A 123 -1.06 37.16 -15.17
C ALA A 123 -0.20 36.00 -15.73
N CYS A 124 -0.59 34.79 -15.45
CA CYS A 124 0.07 33.59 -15.92
C CYS A 124 -0.94 32.74 -16.68
N PRO A 125 -0.68 32.38 -17.95
CA PRO A 125 -1.59 31.50 -18.71
C PRO A 125 -1.86 30.17 -18.04
N ALA A 126 -0.86 29.62 -17.32
CA ALA A 126 -1.01 28.37 -16.57
C ALA A 126 -1.89 28.52 -15.31
N CYS A 127 -2.03 29.74 -14.77
CA CYS A 127 -2.90 30.04 -13.63
C CYS A 127 -4.26 30.62 -14.04
N ALA A 128 -4.44 30.97 -15.30
CA ALA A 128 -5.67 31.57 -15.81
C ALA A 128 -6.89 30.66 -15.64
N GLY A 129 -6.66 29.32 -15.62
CA GLY A 129 -7.69 28.32 -15.37
C GLY A 129 -7.96 28.03 -13.87
N GLY A 130 -7.30 28.73 -12.95
CA GLY A 130 -7.39 28.46 -11.52
C GLY A 130 -6.60 27.20 -11.09
N THR A 131 -6.48 27.01 -9.78
CA THR A 131 -5.93 25.76 -9.23
C THR A 131 -7.00 24.67 -9.32
N PRO A 132 -6.68 23.48 -9.90
CA PRO A 132 -7.65 22.40 -9.98
C PRO A 132 -8.21 22.08 -8.59
N ASP A 133 -9.53 22.10 -8.48
CA ASP A 133 -10.27 21.75 -7.28
C ASP A 133 -10.40 20.23 -7.11
N ALA A 134 -11.20 19.78 -6.14
CA ALA A 134 -11.44 18.37 -5.89
C ALA A 134 -12.16 17.70 -7.08
N ASP A 135 -13.05 18.41 -7.76
CA ASP A 135 -13.83 17.90 -8.90
C ASP A 135 -12.94 17.76 -10.15
N GLY A 136 -12.05 18.70 -10.40
CA GLY A 136 -11.06 18.60 -11.47
C GLY A 136 -10.09 17.43 -11.27
N LEU A 137 -9.63 17.20 -10.04
CA LEU A 137 -8.82 16.03 -9.71
C LEU A 137 -9.58 14.72 -9.89
N ARG A 138 -10.86 14.71 -9.47
CA ARG A 138 -11.73 13.55 -9.63
C ARG A 138 -11.97 13.26 -11.11
N ALA A 139 -12.24 14.26 -11.93
CA ALA A 139 -12.43 14.11 -13.36
C ALA A 139 -11.18 13.55 -14.08
N VAL A 140 -9.97 13.95 -13.65
CA VAL A 140 -8.73 13.34 -14.18
C VAL A 140 -8.61 11.90 -13.71
N GLY A 141 -8.93 11.60 -12.46
CA GLY A 141 -8.96 10.24 -11.91
C GLY A 141 -9.91 9.32 -12.67
N ASP A 142 -11.12 9.77 -12.96
CA ASP A 142 -12.14 9.01 -13.70
C ASP A 142 -11.67 8.71 -15.14
N ARG A 143 -11.07 9.69 -15.84
CA ARG A 143 -10.46 9.47 -17.15
C ARG A 143 -9.30 8.48 -17.12
N LEU A 144 -8.47 8.51 -16.07
CA LEU A 144 -7.41 7.50 -15.89
C LEU A 144 -7.98 6.11 -15.73
N ILE A 145 -9.04 5.95 -14.92
CA ILE A 145 -9.72 4.68 -14.69
C ILE A 145 -10.30 4.14 -16.01
N GLU A 146 -10.97 4.98 -16.77
CA GLU A 146 -11.55 4.63 -18.07
C GLU A 146 -10.45 4.19 -19.07
N GLN A 147 -9.41 5.02 -19.24
CA GLN A 147 -8.34 4.75 -20.20
C GLN A 147 -7.43 3.58 -19.80
N ALA A 148 -7.25 3.36 -18.52
CA ALA A 148 -6.42 2.27 -18.02
C ALA A 148 -6.93 0.90 -18.46
N GLY A 149 -8.25 0.74 -18.63
CA GLY A 149 -8.87 -0.54 -19.01
C GLY A 149 -8.59 -1.65 -17.98
N VAL A 150 -8.46 -1.29 -16.70
CA VAL A 150 -8.17 -2.21 -15.60
C VAL A 150 -9.39 -2.37 -14.72
N ALA A 151 -9.83 -3.61 -14.52
CA ALA A 151 -11.07 -3.90 -13.79
C ALA A 151 -11.01 -3.57 -12.29
N ARG A 152 -9.82 -3.54 -11.70
CA ARG A 152 -9.63 -3.34 -10.24
C ARG A 152 -8.77 -2.13 -9.97
N TRP A 153 -9.35 -1.15 -9.31
CA TRP A 153 -8.71 0.10 -8.92
C TRP A 153 -9.23 0.61 -7.58
N ARG A 154 -8.50 1.55 -6.99
CA ARG A 154 -8.86 2.27 -5.75
C ARG A 154 -8.52 3.74 -5.91
N TYR A 155 -9.51 4.61 -5.89
CA TYR A 155 -9.30 6.05 -5.82
C TYR A 155 -9.13 6.49 -4.36
N ARG A 156 -8.16 7.35 -4.12
CA ARG A 156 -7.89 7.94 -2.80
C ARG A 156 -7.74 9.45 -2.96
N SER A 157 -8.57 10.20 -2.25
CA SER A 157 -8.41 11.62 -2.06
C SER A 157 -7.37 11.86 -0.96
N ALA A 158 -6.39 12.71 -1.21
CA ALA A 158 -5.37 13.08 -0.22
C ALA A 158 -5.87 14.25 0.64
N ALA A 159 -6.97 14.05 1.36
CA ALA A 159 -7.42 15.03 2.36
C ALA A 159 -6.36 15.09 3.49
N GLY A 160 -5.67 16.23 3.60
CA GLY A 160 -4.65 16.46 4.63
C GLY A 160 -3.26 15.90 4.34
N ALA A 161 -2.96 15.44 3.12
CA ALA A 161 -1.61 15.05 2.75
C ALA A 161 -0.68 16.28 2.76
N GLN A 162 0.44 16.14 3.47
CA GLN A 162 1.53 17.12 3.38
C GLN A 162 2.11 17.08 1.96
N GLY A 163 2.28 18.23 1.33
CA GLY A 163 2.83 18.38 -0.01
C GLY A 163 1.77 18.55 -1.11
N ASN A 164 2.21 18.52 -2.37
CA ASN A 164 1.39 18.79 -3.55
C ASN A 164 0.50 17.61 -3.98
N ALA A 165 0.60 16.45 -3.32
CA ALA A 165 -0.22 15.28 -3.65
C ALA A 165 -1.68 15.54 -3.27
N ALA A 166 -2.56 15.54 -4.26
CA ALA A 166 -3.96 15.88 -4.07
C ALA A 166 -4.90 14.67 -4.18
N ALA A 167 -4.51 13.64 -4.95
CA ALA A 167 -5.22 12.38 -5.07
C ALA A 167 -4.30 11.29 -5.62
N SER A 168 -4.72 10.03 -5.54
CA SER A 168 -4.10 8.93 -6.26
C SER A 168 -5.11 7.88 -6.70
N VAL A 169 -4.75 7.14 -7.73
CA VAL A 169 -5.50 5.95 -8.18
C VAL A 169 -4.54 4.78 -8.20
N ALA A 170 -4.80 3.79 -7.35
CA ALA A 170 -4.08 2.52 -7.38
C ALA A 170 -4.79 1.56 -8.35
N PHE A 171 -4.03 0.92 -9.22
CA PHE A 171 -4.50 -0.06 -10.21
C PHE A 171 -3.85 -1.41 -9.95
N LEU A 172 -4.64 -2.47 -9.99
CA LEU A 172 -4.13 -3.83 -9.96
C LEU A 172 -3.91 -4.32 -11.40
N VAL A 173 -2.66 -4.28 -11.84
CA VAL A 173 -2.26 -4.51 -13.23
C VAL A 173 -1.58 -5.87 -13.37
N PRO A 174 -1.97 -6.72 -14.34
CA PRO A 174 -1.18 -7.91 -14.67
C PRO A 174 0.27 -7.50 -14.98
N ARG A 175 1.23 -8.18 -14.38
CA ARG A 175 2.67 -7.80 -14.49
C ARG A 175 3.12 -7.65 -15.94
N ARG A 176 2.67 -8.55 -16.83
CA ARG A 176 2.98 -8.51 -18.25
C ARG A 176 2.39 -7.32 -19.00
N GLU A 177 1.40 -6.64 -18.42
CA GLU A 177 0.66 -5.55 -19.05
C GLU A 177 1.07 -4.16 -18.56
N VAL A 178 2.08 -4.06 -17.68
CA VAL A 178 2.51 -2.77 -17.11
C VAL A 178 2.90 -1.77 -18.20
N ALA A 179 3.66 -2.18 -19.22
CA ALA A 179 4.04 -1.30 -20.33
C ALA A 179 2.81 -0.81 -21.12
N ALA A 180 1.89 -1.72 -21.44
CA ALA A 180 0.65 -1.38 -22.13
C ALA A 180 -0.26 -0.47 -21.29
N PHE A 181 -0.33 -0.72 -19.97
CA PHE A 181 -1.03 0.16 -19.03
C PHE A 181 -0.47 1.58 -19.07
N LEU A 182 0.85 1.75 -18.96
CA LEU A 182 1.48 3.06 -19.02
C LEU A 182 1.20 3.78 -20.34
N SER A 183 1.24 3.06 -21.47
CA SER A 183 0.90 3.62 -22.79
C SER A 183 -0.55 4.07 -22.87
N ARG A 184 -1.49 3.34 -22.27
CA ARG A 184 -2.91 3.71 -22.27
C ARG A 184 -3.20 4.98 -21.48
N ILE A 185 -2.53 5.20 -20.34
CA ILE A 185 -2.77 6.38 -19.49
C ILE A 185 -1.99 7.62 -19.93
N ALA A 186 -0.95 7.49 -20.75
CA ALA A 186 -0.09 8.61 -21.20
C ALA A 186 -0.89 9.77 -21.84
N PRO A 187 -1.92 9.54 -22.68
CA PRO A 187 -2.72 10.64 -23.26
C PRO A 187 -3.51 11.43 -22.21
N VAL A 188 -3.88 10.84 -21.08
CA VAL A 188 -4.54 11.56 -19.97
C VAL A 188 -3.54 12.48 -19.32
N ALA A 189 -2.32 12.00 -19.07
CA ALA A 189 -1.26 12.79 -18.45
C ALA A 189 -0.92 14.04 -19.28
N SER A 190 -0.81 13.90 -20.62
CA SER A 190 -0.50 15.03 -21.50
C SER A 190 -1.60 16.08 -21.64
N ARG A 191 -2.84 15.74 -21.26
CA ARG A 191 -4.01 16.65 -21.36
C ARG A 191 -4.45 17.23 -20.01
N ALA A 192 -3.85 16.80 -18.91
CA ALA A 192 -4.21 17.21 -17.56
C ALA A 192 -3.60 18.58 -17.25
N GLN A 193 -4.32 19.67 -17.56
CA GLN A 193 -3.86 21.03 -17.27
C GLN A 193 -3.82 21.29 -15.76
N GLY A 194 -2.71 21.85 -15.26
CA GLY A 194 -2.53 22.17 -13.84
C GLY A 194 -2.38 20.95 -12.90
N ILE A 195 -2.33 19.73 -13.45
CA ILE A 195 -2.17 18.50 -12.69
C ILE A 195 -1.04 17.66 -13.30
N ALA A 196 -0.02 17.36 -12.52
CA ALA A 196 0.95 16.33 -12.91
C ALA A 196 0.38 14.95 -12.60
N VAL A 197 0.38 14.08 -13.59
CA VAL A 197 -0.01 12.67 -13.48
C VAL A 197 1.26 11.84 -13.40
N VAL A 198 1.54 11.30 -12.23
CA VAL A 198 2.82 10.62 -11.95
C VAL A 198 2.57 9.14 -11.64
N PRO A 199 2.76 8.23 -12.61
CA PRO A 199 2.70 6.80 -12.34
C PRO A 199 3.93 6.36 -11.55
N THR A 200 3.72 5.51 -10.56
CA THR A 200 4.76 4.87 -9.75
C THR A 200 4.48 3.38 -9.61
N GLY A 201 5.52 2.60 -9.39
CA GLY A 201 5.46 1.14 -9.32
C GLY A 201 6.39 0.49 -10.35
N PRO A 202 6.35 -0.83 -10.52
CA PRO A 202 5.40 -1.76 -9.89
C PRO A 202 5.67 -1.97 -8.40
N TRP A 203 4.61 -1.97 -7.60
CA TRP A 203 4.61 -2.20 -6.17
C TRP A 203 3.91 -3.51 -5.82
N PRO A 204 4.21 -4.12 -4.66
CA PRO A 204 3.36 -5.13 -4.08
C PRO A 204 1.93 -4.60 -3.85
N PRO A 205 0.88 -5.43 -4.01
CA PRO A 205 -0.51 -4.96 -4.09
C PRO A 205 -1.11 -4.60 -2.71
N TYR A 206 -0.51 -3.64 -2.01
CA TYR A 206 -0.93 -3.18 -0.67
C TYR A 206 -2.39 -2.69 -0.62
N SER A 207 -2.84 -2.00 -1.67
CA SER A 207 -4.19 -1.47 -1.72
C SER A 207 -5.26 -2.54 -1.95
N PHE A 208 -4.84 -3.74 -2.36
CA PHE A 208 -5.70 -4.87 -2.70
C PHE A 208 -5.57 -6.04 -1.73
N ALA A 209 -4.64 -5.97 -0.79
CA ALA A 209 -4.56 -6.90 0.32
C ALA A 209 -5.75 -6.70 1.28
N PRO A 210 -6.29 -7.78 1.87
CA PRO A 210 -7.35 -7.66 2.86
C PRO A 210 -6.82 -6.91 4.08
N PRO A 211 -7.61 -6.01 4.67
CA PRO A 211 -7.25 -5.43 5.96
C PRO A 211 -7.27 -6.54 7.03
N VAL A 212 -6.12 -6.78 7.65
CA VAL A 212 -5.96 -7.86 8.64
C VAL A 212 -6.83 -7.64 9.88
N ASP A 213 -7.06 -6.39 10.24
CA ASP A 213 -7.95 -5.96 11.31
C ASP A 213 -9.43 -6.27 11.05
N ARG A 214 -9.80 -6.55 9.80
CA ARG A 214 -11.16 -6.96 9.38
C ARG A 214 -11.28 -8.45 9.09
N LEU A 215 -10.19 -9.20 9.12
CA LEU A 215 -10.28 -10.64 9.13
C LEU A 215 -10.86 -11.02 10.49
N PRO A 216 -12.05 -11.64 10.55
CA PRO A 216 -12.65 -11.98 11.84
C PRO A 216 -11.65 -12.82 12.61
N LEU A 217 -11.26 -12.32 13.79
CA LEU A 217 -10.61 -13.16 14.77
C LEU A 217 -11.64 -14.26 15.04
N ALA A 218 -11.36 -15.49 14.60
CA ALA A 218 -12.17 -16.60 15.09
C ALA A 218 -12.29 -16.46 16.60
N PRO A 219 -13.46 -16.78 17.21
CA PRO A 219 -13.57 -16.78 18.64
C PRO A 219 -12.62 -17.84 19.18
N ALA A 220 -11.37 -17.45 19.34
CA ALA A 220 -10.33 -18.33 19.82
C ALA A 220 -10.33 -18.25 21.32
N ALA A 221 -10.58 -19.35 21.96
CA ALA A 221 -10.13 -19.53 23.30
C ALA A 221 -8.63 -19.19 23.36
N GLY A 222 -8.29 -17.99 23.81
CA GLY A 222 -6.95 -17.61 24.27
C GLY A 222 -5.90 -17.12 23.26
N LEU A 223 -6.26 -16.73 22.04
CA LEU A 223 -5.25 -16.19 21.12
C LEU A 223 -5.00 -14.69 21.36
N GLY A 224 -3.75 -14.33 21.61
CA GLY A 224 -3.32 -12.94 21.74
C GLY A 224 -3.67 -12.12 20.49
N GLY A 225 -4.17 -10.91 20.69
CA GLY A 225 -4.65 -10.06 19.60
C GLY A 225 -3.54 -9.62 18.65
N VAL A 226 -3.89 -9.44 17.37
CA VAL A 226 -3.04 -8.76 16.38
C VAL A 226 -2.89 -7.30 16.79
N ARG A 227 -1.66 -6.83 16.98
CA ARG A 227 -1.36 -5.42 17.31
C ARG A 227 -0.81 -4.69 16.09
N THR A 228 -1.39 -3.56 15.77
CA THR A 228 -0.88 -2.64 14.74
C THR A 228 -0.24 -1.43 15.43
N ALA A 229 0.85 -0.92 14.88
CA ALA A 229 1.42 0.34 15.34
C ALA A 229 0.44 1.48 15.00
N GLY A 230 -0.23 1.95 16.05
CA GLY A 230 -1.14 3.05 16.20
C GLY A 230 -1.59 3.86 14.99
N GLY A 231 -2.88 3.77 14.70
CA GLY A 231 -3.59 4.95 14.27
C GLY A 231 -3.87 5.79 15.51
N GLY A 232 -3.03 6.78 15.80
CA GLY A 232 -3.29 7.76 16.86
C GLY A 232 -4.63 8.41 16.57
N ALA A 233 -5.60 8.25 17.47
CA ALA A 233 -6.80 9.03 17.45
C ALA A 233 -6.41 10.52 17.51
N PRO A 234 -7.04 11.41 16.73
CA PRO A 234 -6.79 12.84 16.86
C PRO A 234 -7.14 13.26 18.29
N ALA A 235 -6.21 13.92 18.96
CA ALA A 235 -6.42 14.47 20.29
C ALA A 235 -7.67 15.38 20.27
N PRO A 236 -8.53 15.33 21.31
CA PRO A 236 -9.69 16.19 21.39
C PRO A 236 -9.22 17.66 21.42
N ARG A 237 -9.78 18.47 20.54
CA ARG A 237 -9.55 19.94 20.52
C ARG A 237 -10.01 20.50 21.87
N PRO A 238 -9.23 21.38 22.52
CA PRO A 238 -9.69 22.09 23.69
C PRO A 238 -10.92 22.94 23.29
N ARG A 239 -12.00 22.82 24.07
CA ARG A 239 -13.16 23.71 23.99
C ARG A 239 -12.67 25.13 24.29
N ALA A 240 -12.97 26.05 23.38
CA ALA A 240 -12.86 27.47 23.67
C ALA A 240 -13.76 27.77 24.87
N ALA A 241 -13.19 28.37 25.90
CA ALA A 241 -13.95 28.93 27.02
C ALA A 241 -14.62 30.20 26.49
N ASP A 242 -15.94 30.23 26.52
CA ASP A 242 -16.72 31.43 26.36
C ASP A 242 -16.42 32.36 27.56
N GLY A 243 -16.01 33.57 27.23
CA GLY A 243 -15.85 34.73 28.11
C GLY A 243 -16.14 36.02 27.33
#